data_4e42e11864e906e0dcd579a75f3e2dd3
#
_entry.id   4e42e11864e906e0dcd579a75f3e2dd3
#
_cell.length_a   1.000
_cell.length_b   1.000
_cell.length_c   1.000
_cell.angle_alpha   90.00
_cell.angle_beta   90.00
_cell.angle_gamma   90.00
#
_symmetry.space_group_name_H-M   'P 1'
#
loop_
_entity.id
_entity.type
_entity.pdbx_description
1 polymer ?
#
loop_
_entity_poly.entity_id
_entity_poly.type
_entity_poly.pdbx_seq_one_letter_code
_entity_poly.pdbx_strand_id
1 'polypeptide(L)'
;RWKPTTLENAEIKGDHMILSFNGMVRVHDGRPFEGFAIAGEDRHFVPANAEFLVTGKDDRGREQKDERRLKVWSPLVPNPVAVRYAWARNPLGNAVNSGHHERIIPIPSFRTDGWDWPEAPFESDSEEARNEHREAINKMRQQARQWAEDRPLREARLLLGIAGENASDEPTDLPPQ
;
A
#
# COMPACT_ATOMS: atom_id res chain seq x y z
N ARG A 1 7.61 -1.85 -31.42
CA ARG A 1 7.61 -0.69 -30.47
C ARG A 1 7.58 -1.26 -29.05
N TRP A 2 8.63 -0.99 -28.28
CA TRP A 2 8.72 -1.44 -26.90
C TRP A 2 7.62 -0.77 -26.05
N LYS A 3 6.99 -1.56 -25.13
CA LYS A 3 6.01 -1.04 -24.18
C LYS A 3 6.53 -1.32 -22.75
N PRO A 4 6.45 -0.35 -21.82
CA PRO A 4 6.80 -0.60 -20.43
C PRO A 4 5.84 -1.61 -19.80
N THR A 5 6.33 -2.39 -18.84
CA THR A 5 5.46 -3.18 -17.98
C THR A 5 4.77 -2.22 -17.01
N THR A 6 3.44 -2.24 -17.00
CA THR A 6 2.60 -1.36 -16.18
C THR A 6 1.51 -2.17 -15.49
N LEU A 7 0.98 -1.64 -14.40
CA LEU A 7 -0.18 -2.19 -13.73
C LEU A 7 -1.40 -2.13 -14.69
N GLU A 8 -2.12 -3.23 -14.86
CA GLU A 8 -3.38 -3.31 -15.60
C GLU A 8 -4.60 -3.40 -14.69
N ASN A 9 -4.49 -4.16 -13.60
CA ASN A 9 -5.61 -4.40 -12.70
C ASN A 9 -5.14 -4.59 -11.26
N ALA A 10 -6.01 -4.24 -10.31
CA ALA A 10 -5.83 -4.49 -8.90
C ALA A 10 -7.13 -5.02 -8.30
N GLU A 11 -7.07 -6.16 -7.61
CA GLU A 11 -8.22 -6.82 -7.01
C GLU A 11 -8.01 -7.00 -5.51
N ILE A 12 -9.04 -6.72 -4.72
CA ILE A 12 -9.06 -7.00 -3.28
C ILE A 12 -9.46 -8.47 -3.08
N LYS A 13 -8.66 -9.22 -2.31
CA LYS A 13 -8.89 -10.63 -1.98
C LYS A 13 -8.73 -10.86 -0.48
N GLY A 14 -9.74 -10.47 0.30
CA GLY A 14 -9.70 -10.58 1.76
C GLY A 14 -8.60 -9.71 2.37
N ASP A 15 -7.58 -10.32 2.95
CA ASP A 15 -6.46 -9.69 3.66
C ASP A 15 -5.31 -9.20 2.75
N HIS A 16 -5.46 -9.31 1.44
CA HIS A 16 -4.43 -8.92 0.48
C HIS A 16 -5.02 -8.37 -0.82
N MET A 17 -4.17 -7.78 -1.65
CA MET A 17 -4.52 -7.36 -2.99
C MET A 17 -3.71 -8.13 -4.03
N ILE A 18 -4.34 -8.45 -5.15
CA ILE A 18 -3.69 -9.04 -6.32
C ILE A 18 -3.51 -7.95 -7.37
N LEU A 19 -2.26 -7.71 -7.74
CA LEU A 19 -1.87 -6.78 -8.79
C LEU A 19 -1.53 -7.55 -10.07
N SER A 20 -2.17 -7.21 -11.17
CA SER A 20 -1.92 -7.82 -12.49
C SER A 20 -1.25 -6.81 -13.41
N PHE A 21 -0.19 -7.25 -14.11
CA PHE A 21 0.62 -6.43 -14.99
C PHE A 21 0.51 -6.89 -16.45
N ASN A 22 0.67 -5.97 -17.38
CA ASN A 22 0.66 -6.26 -18.82
C ASN A 22 1.92 -7.02 -19.32
N GLY A 23 2.89 -7.20 -18.45
CA GLY A 23 4.13 -7.91 -18.70
C GLY A 23 4.65 -8.60 -17.46
N MET A 24 5.72 -9.36 -17.61
CA MET A 24 6.36 -10.03 -16.47
C MET A 24 7.08 -9.00 -15.60
N VAL A 25 7.07 -9.26 -14.29
CA VAL A 25 7.76 -8.47 -13.27
C VAL A 25 8.80 -9.35 -12.60
N ARG A 26 9.94 -8.82 -12.24
CA ARG A 26 10.94 -9.50 -11.41
C ARG A 26 11.70 -8.52 -10.54
N VAL A 27 12.51 -9.07 -9.67
CA VAL A 27 13.43 -8.31 -8.82
C VAL A 27 14.80 -8.32 -9.49
N HIS A 28 15.42 -7.18 -9.55
CA HIS A 28 16.73 -7.02 -10.19
C HIS A 28 17.88 -7.52 -9.31
N ASP A 29 17.75 -7.36 -7.99
CA ASP A 29 18.83 -7.52 -7.01
C ASP A 29 18.74 -8.84 -6.20
N GLY A 30 17.79 -9.71 -6.52
CA GLY A 30 17.56 -10.97 -5.82
C GLY A 30 16.99 -10.84 -4.41
N ARG A 31 16.65 -9.61 -3.97
CA ARG A 31 15.98 -9.37 -2.70
C ARG A 31 14.47 -9.60 -2.82
N PRO A 32 13.73 -9.63 -1.71
CA PRO A 32 12.28 -9.49 -1.76
C PRO A 32 11.84 -8.22 -2.50
N PHE A 33 10.63 -8.20 -3.01
CA PHE A 33 10.06 -6.98 -3.60
C PHE A 33 10.02 -5.86 -2.56
N GLU A 34 10.50 -4.68 -2.95
CA GLU A 34 10.53 -3.47 -2.13
C GLU A 34 9.75 -2.32 -2.79
N GLY A 35 9.34 -1.35 -1.98
CA GLY A 35 8.68 -0.14 -2.47
C GLY A 35 7.17 -0.21 -2.54
N PHE A 36 6.55 -1.31 -2.08
CA PHE A 36 5.11 -1.41 -1.95
C PHE A 36 4.63 -0.84 -0.63
N ALA A 37 3.51 -0.14 -0.66
CA ALA A 37 2.77 0.33 0.50
C ALA A 37 1.29 0.03 0.32
N ILE A 38 0.61 -0.33 1.41
CA ILE A 38 -0.79 -0.76 1.41
C ILE A 38 -1.56 -0.01 2.49
N ALA A 39 -2.83 0.29 2.24
CA ALA A 39 -3.71 0.98 3.17
C ALA A 39 -5.11 0.36 3.18
N GLY A 40 -5.78 0.47 4.32
CA GLY A 40 -7.21 0.25 4.49
C GLY A 40 -8.04 1.51 4.23
N GLU A 41 -9.30 1.50 4.64
CA GLU A 41 -10.23 2.64 4.54
C GLU A 41 -9.75 3.88 5.30
N ASP A 42 -8.89 3.70 6.30
CA ASP A 42 -8.27 4.78 7.07
C ASP A 42 -7.25 5.59 6.27
N ARG A 43 -6.93 5.17 5.04
CA ARG A 43 -6.00 5.81 4.10
C ARG A 43 -4.55 5.96 4.61
N HIS A 44 -4.19 5.20 5.64
CA HIS A 44 -2.83 5.22 6.17
C HIS A 44 -1.99 4.12 5.52
N PHE A 45 -0.99 4.52 4.76
CA PHE A 45 -0.11 3.61 4.06
C PHE A 45 1.00 3.11 4.97
N VAL A 46 1.14 1.79 5.03
CA VAL A 46 2.25 1.09 5.68
C VAL A 46 3.05 0.31 4.66
N PRO A 47 4.33 -0.02 4.94
CA PRO A 47 5.08 -0.92 4.11
C PRO A 47 4.36 -2.25 3.93
N ALA A 48 4.37 -2.77 2.71
CA ALA A 48 3.73 -4.02 2.34
C ALA A 48 4.74 -5.04 1.83
N ASN A 49 4.46 -6.31 2.09
CA ASN A 49 5.12 -7.43 1.45
C ASN A 49 4.52 -7.63 0.06
N ALA A 50 5.33 -8.11 -0.86
CA ALA A 50 4.86 -8.53 -2.17
C ALA A 50 5.57 -9.81 -2.61
N GLU A 51 4.83 -10.71 -3.23
CA GLU A 51 5.34 -11.97 -3.78
C GLU A 51 4.57 -12.35 -5.04
N PHE A 52 5.14 -13.25 -5.85
CA PHE A 52 4.43 -13.78 -7.00
C PHE A 52 3.21 -14.57 -6.55
N LEU A 53 2.11 -14.42 -7.27
CA LEU A 53 0.93 -15.22 -7.04
C LEU A 53 1.22 -16.69 -7.39
N VAL A 54 1.03 -17.57 -6.42
CA VAL A 54 1.12 -19.02 -6.63
C VAL A 54 -0.17 -19.49 -7.27
N THR A 55 -0.07 -20.14 -8.43
CA THR A 55 -1.21 -20.62 -9.22
C THR A 55 -1.44 -22.13 -9.10
N GLY A 56 -0.46 -22.86 -8.56
CA GLY A 56 -0.53 -24.31 -8.40
C GLY A 56 0.80 -24.92 -8.03
N LYS A 57 0.92 -26.23 -8.22
CA LYS A 57 2.17 -26.99 -8.11
C LYS A 57 2.40 -27.77 -9.40
N ASP A 58 3.67 -27.91 -9.80
CA ASP A 58 4.05 -28.77 -10.90
C ASP A 58 4.03 -30.27 -10.51
N ASP A 59 4.27 -31.16 -11.47
CA ASP A 59 4.29 -32.61 -11.26
C ASP A 59 5.38 -33.06 -10.24
N ARG A 60 6.31 -32.19 -9.90
CA ARG A 60 7.37 -32.41 -8.91
C ARG A 60 7.06 -31.74 -7.56
N GLY A 61 5.85 -31.19 -7.39
CA GLY A 61 5.40 -30.54 -6.16
C GLY A 61 5.95 -29.12 -5.96
N ARG A 62 6.64 -28.52 -6.92
CA ARG A 62 7.16 -27.15 -6.84
C ARG A 62 6.07 -26.15 -7.18
N GLU A 63 6.04 -25.03 -6.45
CA GLU A 63 5.09 -23.95 -6.70
C GLU A 63 5.25 -23.36 -8.12
N GLN A 64 4.13 -23.26 -8.83
CA GLN A 64 4.05 -22.51 -10.07
C GLN A 64 3.66 -21.07 -9.73
N LYS A 65 4.51 -20.13 -10.13
CA LYS A 65 4.34 -18.70 -9.88
C LYS A 65 3.97 -17.98 -11.16
N ASP A 66 2.97 -17.11 -11.06
CA ASP A 66 2.62 -16.22 -12.16
C ASP A 66 3.45 -14.94 -12.06
N GLU A 67 4.46 -14.81 -12.91
CA GLU A 67 5.36 -13.66 -12.94
C GLU A 67 4.70 -12.34 -13.42
N ARG A 68 3.43 -12.39 -13.79
CA ARG A 68 2.63 -11.19 -14.11
C ARG A 68 1.71 -10.75 -13.01
N ARG A 69 1.61 -11.52 -11.93
CA ARG A 69 0.72 -11.22 -10.81
C ARG A 69 1.46 -11.23 -9.49
N LEU A 70 1.25 -10.18 -8.72
CA LEU A 70 1.79 -10.05 -7.36
C LEU A 70 0.66 -10.06 -6.34
N LYS A 71 0.84 -10.85 -5.28
CA LYS A 71 0.07 -10.74 -4.05
C LYS A 71 0.77 -9.72 -3.15
N VAL A 72 0.02 -8.71 -2.69
CA VAL A 72 0.52 -7.64 -1.82
C VAL A 72 -0.29 -7.60 -0.55
N TRP A 73 0.38 -7.61 0.62
CA TRP A 73 -0.28 -7.63 1.93
C TRP A 73 0.59 -6.99 3.01
N SER A 74 -0.04 -6.67 4.13
CA SER A 74 0.63 -6.31 5.38
C SER A 74 -0.17 -6.83 6.56
N PRO A 75 0.47 -7.43 7.58
CA PRO A 75 -0.24 -7.82 8.81
C PRO A 75 -0.90 -6.63 9.52
N LEU A 76 -0.42 -5.41 9.27
CA LEU A 76 -0.96 -4.18 9.84
C LEU A 76 -2.24 -3.69 9.15
N VAL A 77 -2.62 -4.28 8.00
CA VAL A 77 -3.78 -3.88 7.21
C VAL A 77 -4.58 -5.14 6.83
N PRO A 78 -5.41 -5.65 7.74
CA PRO A 78 -6.18 -6.88 7.49
C PRO A 78 -7.27 -6.71 6.42
N ASN A 79 -7.71 -5.50 6.14
CA ASN A 79 -8.71 -5.18 5.12
C ASN A 79 -8.16 -4.11 4.17
N PRO A 80 -7.27 -4.49 3.24
CA PRO A 80 -6.66 -3.54 2.32
C PRO A 80 -7.63 -3.09 1.25
N VAL A 81 -7.55 -1.80 0.89
CA VAL A 81 -8.34 -1.21 -0.20
C VAL A 81 -7.47 -0.49 -1.23
N ALA A 82 -6.23 -0.18 -0.90
CA ALA A 82 -5.33 0.54 -1.80
C ALA A 82 -3.86 0.10 -1.67
N VAL A 83 -3.17 0.09 -2.81
CA VAL A 83 -1.73 -0.18 -2.91
C VAL A 83 -1.06 0.95 -3.69
N ARG A 84 0.14 1.32 -3.25
CA ARG A 84 1.05 2.22 -3.96
C ARG A 84 2.40 1.53 -4.15
N TYR A 85 3.04 1.79 -5.27
CA TYR A 85 4.39 1.31 -5.56
C TYR A 85 5.29 2.48 -5.92
N ALA A 86 6.45 2.57 -5.26
CA ALA A 86 7.44 3.63 -5.47
C ALA A 86 6.83 5.05 -5.46
N TRP A 87 5.83 5.28 -4.60
CA TRP A 87 5.06 6.52 -4.52
C TRP A 87 5.53 7.38 -3.35
N ALA A 88 6.71 8.01 -3.49
CA ALA A 88 7.33 8.86 -2.48
C ALA A 88 8.27 9.88 -3.12
N ARG A 89 8.75 10.86 -2.34
CA ARG A 89 9.75 11.83 -2.82
C ARG A 89 11.10 11.20 -3.18
N ASN A 90 11.47 10.14 -2.46
CA ASN A 90 12.66 9.33 -2.72
C ASN A 90 12.24 7.85 -2.66
N PRO A 91 11.59 7.34 -3.71
CA PRO A 91 10.99 6.02 -3.67
C PRO A 91 12.06 4.93 -3.69
N LEU A 92 11.91 3.97 -2.80
CA LEU A 92 12.57 2.68 -2.90
C LEU A 92 11.68 1.78 -3.73
N GLY A 93 12.23 1.18 -4.77
CA GLY A 93 11.50 0.23 -5.60
C GLY A 93 12.49 -0.59 -6.41
N ASN A 94 12.40 -1.91 -6.34
CA ASN A 94 13.32 -2.82 -7.00
C ASN A 94 12.65 -3.68 -8.09
N ALA A 95 11.36 -3.46 -8.35
CA ALA A 95 10.65 -4.19 -9.39
C ALA A 95 11.03 -3.68 -10.78
N VAL A 96 11.32 -4.62 -11.67
CA VAL A 96 11.74 -4.35 -13.06
C VAL A 96 11.00 -5.28 -14.01
N ASN A 97 11.01 -4.93 -15.30
CA ASN A 97 10.52 -5.82 -16.33
C ASN A 97 11.44 -7.04 -16.48
N SER A 98 10.88 -8.17 -16.93
CA SER A 98 11.68 -9.36 -17.19
C SER A 98 12.06 -9.52 -18.68
N GLY A 99 11.82 -8.53 -19.49
CA GLY A 99 11.63 -8.71 -20.92
C GLY A 99 12.86 -8.89 -21.80
N HIS A 100 14.06 -8.48 -21.41
CA HIS A 100 15.27 -8.66 -22.23
C HIS A 100 16.54 -8.59 -21.38
N HIS A 101 17.46 -9.50 -21.62
CA HIS A 101 18.75 -9.62 -20.94
C HIS A 101 19.61 -8.35 -20.97
N GLU A 102 19.35 -7.44 -21.91
CA GLU A 102 20.18 -6.25 -22.10
C GLU A 102 19.57 -4.95 -21.55
N ARG A 103 18.30 -4.95 -21.13
CA ARG A 103 17.63 -3.73 -20.65
C ARG A 103 16.76 -4.00 -19.43
N ILE A 104 17.32 -3.74 -18.29
CA ILE A 104 16.57 -3.71 -17.04
C ILE A 104 15.85 -2.35 -16.98
N ILE A 105 14.52 -2.39 -17.00
CA ILE A 105 13.70 -1.19 -16.95
C ILE A 105 12.84 -1.24 -15.70
N PRO A 106 12.96 -0.24 -14.82
CA PRO A 106 12.13 -0.14 -13.64
C PRO A 106 10.64 -0.12 -13.99
N ILE A 107 9.82 -0.77 -13.17
CA ILE A 107 8.37 -0.61 -13.24
C ILE A 107 8.05 0.83 -12.83
N PRO A 108 7.24 1.56 -13.62
CA PRO A 108 6.81 2.91 -13.25
C PRO A 108 6.08 2.92 -11.90
N SER A 109 6.23 4.01 -11.15
CA SER A 109 5.44 4.22 -9.94
C SER A 109 3.95 4.21 -10.27
N PHE A 110 3.15 3.63 -9.38
CA PHE A 110 1.69 3.61 -9.52
C PHE A 110 0.98 3.69 -8.17
N ARG A 111 -0.31 3.98 -8.25
CA ARG A 111 -1.27 3.89 -7.15
C ARG A 111 -2.59 3.32 -7.65
N THR A 112 -3.31 2.62 -6.78
CA THR A 112 -4.63 2.07 -7.08
C THR A 112 -5.77 2.93 -6.49
N ASP A 113 -5.40 3.93 -5.69
CA ASP A 113 -6.34 4.87 -5.06
C ASP A 113 -6.47 6.17 -5.87
N GLY A 114 -7.57 6.88 -5.66
CA GLY A 114 -7.81 8.24 -6.13
C GLY A 114 -7.75 9.29 -5.00
N TRP A 115 -7.07 9.00 -3.88
CA TRP A 115 -7.03 9.88 -2.72
C TRP A 115 -6.00 10.99 -2.90
N ASP A 116 -6.43 12.06 -3.48
CA ASP A 116 -5.60 13.24 -3.66
C ASP A 116 -5.63 14.14 -2.42
N TRP A 117 -4.57 14.94 -2.28
CA TRP A 117 -4.59 16.05 -1.36
C TRP A 117 -5.63 17.06 -1.83
N PRO A 118 -6.30 17.79 -0.91
CA PRO A 118 -7.14 18.90 -1.31
C PRO A 118 -6.37 19.86 -2.22
N GLU A 119 -6.97 20.21 -3.34
CA GLU A 119 -6.36 21.16 -4.26
C GLU A 119 -6.07 22.48 -3.54
N ALA A 120 -4.87 23.02 -3.76
CA ALA A 120 -4.54 24.32 -3.21
C ALA A 120 -5.39 25.39 -3.91
N PRO A 121 -6.03 26.30 -3.17
CA PRO A 121 -6.80 27.38 -3.78
C PRO A 121 -5.89 28.31 -4.57
N PHE A 122 -6.40 28.89 -5.66
CA PHE A 122 -5.69 29.90 -6.43
C PHE A 122 -5.56 31.20 -5.63
N GLU A 123 -4.60 32.04 -6.02
CA GLU A 123 -4.42 33.37 -5.38
C GLU A 123 -5.67 34.25 -5.49
N SER A 124 -6.48 34.05 -6.55
CA SER A 124 -7.76 34.74 -6.80
C SER A 124 -8.91 34.25 -5.93
N ASP A 125 -8.75 33.12 -5.21
CA ASP A 125 -9.84 32.56 -4.41
C ASP A 125 -10.07 33.36 -3.13
N SER A 126 -11.29 33.20 -2.58
CA SER A 126 -11.69 33.89 -1.37
C SER A 126 -10.82 33.48 -0.17
N GLU A 127 -10.77 34.33 0.85
CA GLU A 127 -10.08 34.03 2.09
C GLU A 127 -10.70 32.83 2.82
N GLU A 128 -12.03 32.64 2.67
CA GLU A 128 -12.77 31.49 3.19
C GLU A 128 -12.25 30.18 2.56
N ALA A 129 -12.14 30.12 1.23
CA ALA A 129 -11.60 28.94 0.52
C ALA A 129 -10.18 28.58 0.97
N ARG A 130 -9.34 29.60 1.20
CA ARG A 130 -7.98 29.39 1.73
C ARG A 130 -7.97 28.88 3.17
N ASN A 131 -8.92 29.32 3.98
CA ASN A 131 -9.06 28.86 5.36
C ASN A 131 -9.57 27.42 5.41
N GLU A 132 -10.59 27.08 4.64
CA GLU A 132 -11.11 25.71 4.52
C GLU A 132 -10.01 24.73 4.06
N HIS A 133 -9.24 25.11 3.05
CA HIS A 133 -8.10 24.29 2.61
C HIS A 133 -7.07 24.11 3.75
N ARG A 134 -6.74 25.17 4.49
CA ARG A 134 -5.81 25.10 5.62
C ARG A 134 -6.31 24.18 6.72
N GLU A 135 -7.61 24.24 7.03
CA GLU A 135 -8.24 23.37 8.02
C GLU A 135 -8.24 21.92 7.58
N ALA A 136 -8.59 21.65 6.31
CA ALA A 136 -8.53 20.31 5.74
C ALA A 136 -7.11 19.70 5.84
N ILE A 137 -6.08 20.45 5.46
CA ILE A 137 -4.69 20.00 5.57
C ILE A 137 -4.28 19.78 7.03
N ASN A 138 -4.69 20.64 7.96
CA ASN A 138 -4.38 20.47 9.39
C ASN A 138 -5.06 19.23 9.96
N LYS A 139 -6.31 18.98 9.61
CA LYS A 139 -7.05 17.76 10.01
C LYS A 139 -6.33 16.50 9.51
N MET A 140 -5.93 16.47 8.24
CA MET A 140 -5.18 15.35 7.69
C MET A 140 -3.84 15.11 8.39
N ARG A 141 -3.13 16.19 8.76
CA ARG A 141 -1.87 16.11 9.51
C ARG A 141 -2.09 15.58 10.94
N GLN A 142 -3.15 15.99 11.60
CA GLN A 142 -3.50 15.49 12.94
C GLN A 142 -3.83 13.99 12.88
N GLN A 143 -4.65 13.55 11.92
CA GLN A 143 -4.96 12.14 11.73
C GLN A 143 -3.70 11.31 11.48
N ALA A 144 -2.80 11.79 10.64
CA ALA A 144 -1.54 11.10 10.35
C ALA A 144 -0.63 10.98 11.60
N ARG A 145 -0.59 12.03 12.46
CA ARG A 145 0.14 11.98 13.75
C ARG A 145 -0.48 10.98 14.71
N GLN A 146 -1.80 11.04 14.90
CA GLN A 146 -2.52 10.11 15.76
C GLN A 146 -2.26 8.67 15.33
N TRP A 147 -2.37 8.40 14.04
CA TRP A 147 -2.11 7.07 13.50
C TRP A 147 -0.66 6.60 13.76
N ALA A 148 0.33 7.50 13.63
CA ALA A 148 1.73 7.19 13.91
C ALA A 148 1.98 6.90 15.39
N GLU A 149 1.27 7.59 16.29
CA GLU A 149 1.32 7.35 17.76
C GLU A 149 0.68 6.01 18.11
N ASP A 150 -0.44 5.65 17.48
CA ASP A 150 -1.16 4.39 17.71
C ASP A 150 -0.47 3.17 17.10
N ARG A 151 0.42 3.38 16.15
CA ARG A 151 1.09 2.31 15.40
C ARG A 151 1.79 1.28 16.29
N PRO A 152 2.59 1.63 17.30
CA PRO A 152 3.26 0.64 18.15
C PRO A 152 2.28 -0.27 18.89
N LEU A 153 1.14 0.28 19.33
CA LEU A 153 0.08 -0.48 19.98
C LEU A 153 -0.61 -1.44 19.03
N ARG A 154 -0.89 -1.02 17.79
CA ARG A 154 -1.44 -1.88 16.75
C ARG A 154 -0.48 -3.03 16.41
N GLU A 155 0.80 -2.75 16.25
CA GLU A 155 1.84 -3.77 16.01
C GLU A 155 1.92 -4.78 17.15
N ALA A 156 1.90 -4.32 18.41
CA ALA A 156 1.91 -5.19 19.57
C ALA A 156 0.66 -6.09 19.63
N ARG A 157 -0.53 -5.56 19.37
CA ARG A 157 -1.77 -6.35 19.32
C ARG A 157 -1.72 -7.45 18.26
N LEU A 158 -1.19 -7.14 17.07
CA LEU A 158 -1.02 -8.12 16.00
C LEU A 158 -0.06 -9.25 16.40
N LEU A 159 1.07 -8.92 17.02
CA LEU A 159 2.05 -9.89 17.50
C LEU A 159 1.48 -10.80 18.60
N LEU A 160 0.55 -10.30 19.42
CA LEU A 160 -0.12 -11.05 20.47
C LEU A 160 -1.36 -11.83 19.97
N GLY A 161 -1.68 -11.77 18.67
CA GLY A 161 -2.86 -12.44 18.12
C GLY A 161 -4.20 -11.79 18.51
N ILE A 162 -4.19 -10.55 19.02
CA ILE A 162 -5.39 -9.78 19.43
C ILE A 162 -5.95 -8.97 18.22
N ALA A 163 -5.50 -9.27 17.02
CA ALA A 163 -5.95 -8.61 15.79
C ALA A 163 -7.36 -9.07 15.44
N GLY A 164 -8.37 -8.24 15.72
CA GLY A 164 -9.76 -8.48 15.30
C GLY A 164 -10.84 -7.80 16.11
N GLU A 165 -10.52 -7.17 17.21
CA GLU A 165 -11.51 -6.34 17.92
C GLU A 165 -11.43 -4.89 17.40
N ASN A 166 -12.53 -4.48 16.77
CA ASN A 166 -12.74 -3.12 16.26
C ASN A 166 -12.42 -2.10 17.35
N ALA A 167 -11.73 -1.04 16.97
CA ALA A 167 -11.45 0.13 17.81
C ALA A 167 -12.75 0.93 18.12
N SER A 168 -13.69 0.29 18.78
CA SER A 168 -14.92 0.87 19.32
C SER A 168 -15.09 0.60 20.81
N ASP A 169 -14.05 0.19 21.52
CA ASP A 169 -14.07 0.19 22.97
C ASP A 169 -13.56 1.52 23.50
N GLU A 170 -14.50 2.39 23.78
CA GLU A 170 -14.32 3.49 24.74
C GLU A 170 -13.71 2.94 26.04
N PRO A 171 -12.83 3.69 26.70
CA PRO A 171 -12.30 3.27 27.99
C PRO A 171 -13.46 3.16 28.99
N THR A 172 -13.75 1.95 29.38
CA THR A 172 -14.72 1.68 30.45
C THR A 172 -14.22 2.33 31.73
N ASP A 173 -15.01 3.21 32.30
CA ASP A 173 -14.83 3.86 33.57
C ASP A 173 -14.26 2.93 34.64
N LEU A 174 -13.11 3.30 35.18
CA LEU A 174 -12.64 2.73 36.44
C LEU A 174 -13.53 3.27 37.59
N PRO A 175 -14.04 2.40 38.46
CA PRO A 175 -14.84 2.87 39.60
C PRO A 175 -13.97 3.68 40.57
N PRO A 176 -14.55 4.70 41.23
CA PRO A 176 -13.83 5.49 42.21
C PRO A 176 -13.53 4.67 43.47
N GLN A 177 -12.32 4.81 43.97
CA GLN A 177 -11.94 4.34 45.33
C GLN A 177 -12.46 5.28 46.40
#